data_84c42c2787a6de09fe403f1002866a18
#
_entry.id   84c42c2787a6de09fe403f1002866a18
#
_cell.length_a   1.000
_cell.length_b   1.000
_cell.length_c   1.000
_cell.angle_alpha   90.00
_cell.angle_beta   90.00
_cell.angle_gamma   90.00
#
_symmetry.space_group_name_H-M   'P 1'
#
loop_
_entity.id
_entity.type
_entity.pdbx_description
1 polymer ?
#
loop_
_entity_poly.entity_id
_entity_poly.type
_entity_poly.pdbx_seq_one_letter_code
_entity_poly.pdbx_strand_id
1 'polypeptide(L)'
;VIAVIFIFSARSMKESFETYATDIWDFFKEIKKDLSNLQEVFPKTNEISVDYALMEKLDNLYCLPADVGWSDLGSWEEVSEEHGKNEKQLSHKSSNCHYHAFNQLQPEKTAAFLGVENITVVDTPDAILVAKKGQGQEVKKLLEKVKKAQPEKTEGHTFEERPWGKFQVLLDTDYFKSKLIQVWPGQRLSLQSHTQRAEHWVIVKGQAEVTLNDEVYRLQPGEH
;
A
#
# COMPACT_ATOMS: atom_id res chain seq x y z
N VAL A 1 7.17 21.37 -3.97
CA VAL A 1 6.24 20.41 -4.59
C VAL A 1 4.97 21.18 -4.92
N ILE A 2 4.52 21.16 -6.16
CA ILE A 2 3.22 21.70 -6.54
C ILE A 2 2.25 20.53 -6.50
N ALA A 3 1.44 20.48 -5.45
CA ALA A 3 0.32 19.57 -5.38
C ALA A 3 -0.88 20.23 -6.04
N VAL A 4 -1.60 19.52 -6.86
CA VAL A 4 -2.83 20.02 -7.49
C VAL A 4 -4.01 19.19 -7.00
N ILE A 5 -4.95 19.88 -6.37
CA ILE A 5 -6.25 19.30 -5.99
C ILE A 5 -7.29 19.89 -6.93
N PHE A 6 -7.95 19.03 -7.71
CA PHE A 6 -9.02 19.47 -8.59
C PHE A 6 -10.38 19.45 -7.90
N ILE A 7 -11.09 20.57 -7.96
CA ILE A 7 -12.46 20.71 -7.45
C ILE A 7 -13.34 21.08 -8.64
N PHE A 8 -14.33 20.24 -8.92
CA PHE A 8 -15.25 20.44 -10.05
C PHE A 8 -16.64 19.87 -9.76
N SER A 9 -17.64 20.35 -10.50
CA SER A 9 -18.93 19.68 -10.53
C SER A 9 -18.94 18.52 -11.53
N ALA A 10 -19.71 17.47 -11.26
CA ALA A 10 -19.86 16.35 -12.20
C ALA A 10 -20.35 16.82 -13.59
N ARG A 11 -21.22 17.85 -13.61
CA ARG A 11 -21.69 18.45 -14.86
C ARG A 11 -20.56 19.10 -15.65
N SER A 12 -19.78 19.95 -15.00
CA SER A 12 -18.64 20.64 -15.64
C SER A 12 -17.61 19.64 -16.17
N MET A 13 -17.28 18.62 -15.40
CA MET A 13 -16.36 17.57 -15.84
C MET A 13 -16.91 16.82 -17.05
N LYS A 14 -18.18 16.45 -17.05
CA LYS A 14 -18.85 15.81 -18.19
C LYS A 14 -18.76 16.66 -19.45
N GLU A 15 -19.15 17.95 -19.37
CA GLU A 15 -19.10 18.89 -20.48
C GLU A 15 -17.68 19.08 -21.01
N SER A 16 -16.68 19.04 -20.13
CA SER A 16 -15.28 19.12 -20.50
C SER A 16 -14.81 17.88 -21.29
N PHE A 17 -15.20 16.68 -20.86
CA PHE A 17 -14.90 15.45 -21.62
C PHE A 17 -15.60 15.45 -23.00
N GLU A 18 -16.84 15.88 -23.03
CA GLU A 18 -17.62 15.99 -24.28
C GLU A 18 -16.96 16.93 -25.31
N THR A 19 -16.27 17.95 -24.82
CA THR A 19 -15.69 18.99 -25.67
C THR A 19 -14.23 18.75 -26.03
N TYR A 20 -13.41 18.35 -25.04
CA TYR A 20 -11.95 18.36 -25.16
C TYR A 20 -11.30 16.98 -25.17
N ALA A 21 -12.04 15.93 -24.82
CA ALA A 21 -11.58 14.54 -24.82
C ALA A 21 -12.67 13.61 -25.39
N THR A 22 -13.13 13.93 -26.60
CA THR A 22 -14.24 13.25 -27.27
C THR A 22 -13.97 11.77 -27.51
N ASP A 23 -12.71 11.41 -27.80
CA ASP A 23 -12.27 10.02 -27.95
C ASP A 23 -12.52 9.19 -26.68
N ILE A 24 -12.17 9.74 -25.51
CA ILE A 24 -12.46 9.10 -24.22
C ILE A 24 -13.95 9.10 -23.94
N TRP A 25 -14.62 10.24 -24.22
CA TRP A 25 -16.05 10.39 -23.96
C TRP A 25 -16.91 9.43 -24.77
N ASP A 26 -16.53 9.13 -26.00
CA ASP A 26 -17.25 8.18 -26.83
C ASP A 26 -17.23 6.77 -26.25
N PHE A 27 -16.12 6.31 -25.67
CA PHE A 27 -16.08 5.06 -24.91
C PHE A 27 -16.97 5.11 -23.67
N PHE A 28 -17.02 6.23 -22.95
CA PHE A 28 -17.92 6.37 -21.81
C PHE A 28 -19.39 6.21 -22.17
N LYS A 29 -19.80 6.68 -23.35
CA LYS A 29 -21.20 6.51 -23.84
C LYS A 29 -21.54 5.04 -24.10
N GLU A 30 -20.57 4.21 -24.43
CA GLU A 30 -20.77 2.78 -24.67
C GLU A 30 -20.98 2.00 -23.36
N ILE A 31 -20.57 2.56 -22.20
CA ILE A 31 -20.70 1.90 -20.90
C ILE A 31 -22.20 1.87 -20.52
N LYS A 32 -22.70 0.67 -20.25
CA LYS A 32 -24.08 0.47 -19.80
C LYS A 32 -24.28 1.00 -18.39
N LYS A 33 -25.50 1.42 -18.08
CA LYS A 33 -25.83 1.96 -16.75
C LYS A 33 -25.60 0.97 -15.61
N ASP A 34 -25.71 -0.32 -15.87
CA ASP A 34 -25.46 -1.40 -14.91
C ASP A 34 -23.97 -1.81 -14.84
N LEU A 35 -23.12 -1.11 -15.59
CA LEU A 35 -21.68 -1.35 -15.70
C LEU A 35 -21.30 -2.76 -16.20
N SER A 36 -22.25 -3.54 -16.76
CA SER A 36 -22.03 -4.94 -17.13
C SER A 36 -20.95 -5.14 -18.20
N ASN A 37 -20.68 -4.12 -19.02
CA ASN A 37 -19.66 -4.13 -20.06
C ASN A 37 -18.41 -3.29 -19.75
N LEU A 38 -18.25 -2.86 -18.50
CA LEU A 38 -17.12 -1.98 -18.10
C LEU A 38 -15.77 -2.63 -18.40
N GLN A 39 -15.61 -3.90 -18.07
CA GLN A 39 -14.39 -4.69 -18.30
C GLN A 39 -14.00 -4.80 -19.78
N GLU A 40 -14.98 -4.71 -20.67
CA GLU A 40 -14.76 -4.78 -22.11
C GLU A 40 -14.44 -3.42 -22.71
N VAL A 41 -15.14 -2.37 -22.26
CA VAL A 41 -15.06 -1.03 -22.85
C VAL A 41 -13.90 -0.21 -22.28
N PHE A 42 -13.72 -0.19 -20.97
CA PHE A 42 -12.75 0.64 -20.30
C PHE A 42 -11.29 0.41 -20.76
N PRO A 43 -10.82 -0.84 -21.00
CA PRO A 43 -9.46 -1.06 -21.50
C PRO A 43 -9.19 -0.54 -22.93
N LYS A 44 -10.23 -0.15 -23.66
CA LYS A 44 -10.08 0.42 -25.01
C LYS A 44 -9.79 1.93 -25.01
N THR A 45 -9.98 2.58 -23.85
CA THR A 45 -9.70 4.02 -23.71
C THR A 45 -8.21 4.29 -23.68
N ASN A 46 -7.81 5.45 -24.17
CA ASN A 46 -6.43 5.90 -24.07
C ASN A 46 -6.02 6.15 -22.62
N GLU A 47 -4.85 5.65 -22.22
CA GLU A 47 -4.25 5.93 -20.93
C GLU A 47 -3.60 7.31 -20.96
N ILE A 48 -4.28 8.32 -20.42
CA ILE A 48 -3.81 9.71 -20.37
C ILE A 48 -4.27 10.33 -19.04
N SER A 49 -3.40 11.14 -18.41
CA SER A 49 -3.80 11.87 -17.21
C SER A 49 -4.85 12.93 -17.51
N VAL A 50 -5.68 13.27 -16.52
CA VAL A 50 -6.69 14.34 -16.66
C VAL A 50 -6.07 15.69 -16.94
N ASP A 51 -4.83 15.91 -16.52
CA ASP A 51 -4.07 17.14 -16.80
C ASP A 51 -3.93 17.34 -18.31
N TYR A 52 -3.40 16.36 -19.01
CA TYR A 52 -3.22 16.41 -20.46
C TYR A 52 -4.52 16.24 -21.24
N ALA A 53 -5.44 15.43 -20.74
CA ALA A 53 -6.70 15.19 -21.41
C ALA A 53 -7.61 16.42 -21.40
N LEU A 54 -7.66 17.14 -20.28
CA LEU A 54 -8.59 18.25 -20.05
C LEU A 54 -7.91 19.52 -19.57
N MET A 55 -7.16 19.51 -18.46
CA MET A 55 -6.79 20.73 -17.74
C MET A 55 -5.96 21.69 -18.59
N GLU A 56 -5.05 21.20 -19.43
CA GLU A 56 -4.26 22.03 -20.34
C GLU A 56 -5.09 22.64 -21.48
N LYS A 57 -6.32 22.16 -21.70
CA LYS A 57 -7.21 22.61 -22.80
C LYS A 57 -8.33 23.52 -22.32
N LEU A 58 -8.54 23.62 -21.00
CA LEU A 58 -9.63 24.39 -20.43
C LEU A 58 -9.25 25.86 -20.26
N ASP A 59 -10.09 26.77 -20.75
CA ASP A 59 -9.90 28.21 -20.61
C ASP A 59 -10.51 28.78 -19.33
N ASN A 60 -11.30 28.00 -18.59
CA ASN A 60 -12.05 28.41 -17.40
C ASN A 60 -11.52 27.81 -16.10
N LEU A 61 -10.23 27.50 -16.04
CA LEU A 61 -9.55 27.04 -14.84
C LEU A 61 -9.17 28.21 -13.94
N TYR A 62 -9.45 28.07 -12.65
CA TYR A 62 -8.97 28.97 -11.61
C TYR A 62 -7.99 28.25 -10.71
N CYS A 63 -6.84 28.87 -10.46
CA CYS A 63 -5.85 28.35 -9.52
C CYS A 63 -5.91 29.18 -8.23
N LEU A 64 -6.17 28.52 -7.12
CA LEU A 64 -6.12 29.12 -5.78
C LEU A 64 -4.87 28.64 -5.07
N PRO A 65 -3.86 29.49 -4.88
CA PRO A 65 -2.70 29.16 -4.03
C PRO A 65 -3.19 28.94 -2.59
N ALA A 66 -2.82 27.82 -2.01
CA ALA A 66 -3.16 27.48 -0.63
C ALA A 66 -1.98 26.83 0.08
N ASP A 67 -1.79 27.22 1.33
CA ASP A 67 -0.88 26.55 2.25
C ASP A 67 -1.76 25.86 3.32
N VAL A 68 -2.01 24.59 3.11
CA VAL A 68 -2.93 23.81 3.95
C VAL A 68 -2.21 22.62 4.62
N GLY A 69 -0.86 22.64 4.63
CA GLY A 69 -0.07 21.56 5.20
C GLY A 69 -0.27 20.22 4.49
N TRP A 70 -0.60 20.23 3.19
CA TRP A 70 -0.81 19.02 2.43
C TRP A 70 0.50 18.48 1.83
N SER A 71 0.69 17.17 1.93
CA SER A 71 1.73 16.43 1.22
C SER A 71 1.13 15.19 0.57
N ASP A 72 1.58 14.81 -0.61
CA ASP A 72 1.10 13.61 -1.30
C ASP A 72 1.77 12.32 -0.76
N LEU A 73 2.81 12.45 0.06
CA LEU A 73 3.61 11.33 0.57
C LEU A 73 4.02 10.34 -0.53
N GLY A 74 4.23 10.85 -1.73
CA GLY A 74 4.54 10.06 -2.91
C GLY A 74 5.97 9.53 -2.95
N SER A 75 6.83 10.01 -2.07
CA SER A 75 8.22 9.56 -1.94
C SER A 75 8.61 9.30 -0.48
N TRP A 76 9.63 8.46 -0.28
CA TRP A 76 10.20 8.20 1.05
C TRP A 76 10.85 9.43 1.67
N GLU A 77 11.24 10.41 0.85
CA GLU A 77 11.75 11.70 1.31
C GLU A 77 10.67 12.50 2.02
N GLU A 78 9.50 12.60 1.43
CA GLU A 78 8.33 13.29 2.02
C GLU A 78 7.87 12.59 3.30
N VAL A 79 7.82 11.25 3.29
CA VAL A 79 7.56 10.48 4.51
C VAL A 79 8.60 10.78 5.59
N SER A 80 9.87 10.92 5.22
CA SER A 80 10.96 11.22 6.15
C SER A 80 10.88 12.63 6.74
N GLU A 81 10.43 13.59 5.97
CA GLU A 81 10.26 14.97 6.40
C GLU A 81 9.08 15.10 7.36
N GLU A 82 7.98 14.43 7.09
CA GLU A 82 6.77 14.46 7.91
C GLU A 82 6.95 13.73 9.25
N HIS A 83 7.54 12.53 9.24
CA HIS A 83 7.66 11.68 10.44
C HIS A 83 8.91 11.98 11.29
N GLY A 84 9.86 12.78 10.77
CA GLY A 84 11.08 13.12 11.50
C GLY A 84 12.04 11.92 11.65
N LYS A 85 12.97 12.04 12.62
CA LYS A 85 13.93 10.97 12.91
C LYS A 85 13.31 9.93 13.84
N ASN A 86 13.49 8.67 13.49
CA ASN A 86 13.15 7.57 14.38
C ASN A 86 14.03 7.59 15.64
N GLU A 87 13.45 7.50 16.83
CA GLU A 87 14.15 7.49 18.11
C GLU A 87 15.17 6.35 18.26
N LYS A 88 15.00 5.28 17.52
CA LYS A 88 15.90 4.10 17.48
C LYS A 88 16.99 4.22 16.43
N GLN A 89 17.19 5.41 15.86
CA GLN A 89 18.25 5.68 14.91
C GLN A 89 19.48 6.24 15.62
N LEU A 90 20.62 5.58 15.46
CA LEU A 90 21.93 6.01 15.94
C LEU A 90 22.81 6.44 14.75
N SER A 91 23.49 7.55 14.87
CA SER A 91 24.34 8.08 13.81
C SER A 91 25.72 8.49 14.38
N HIS A 92 26.79 8.05 13.72
CA HIS A 92 28.16 8.46 14.00
C HIS A 92 28.85 8.89 12.70
N LYS A 93 29.38 10.09 12.66
CA LYS A 93 29.95 10.70 11.43
C LYS A 93 29.01 10.58 10.21
N SER A 94 27.71 10.66 10.45
CA SER A 94 26.65 10.51 9.45
C SER A 94 25.65 11.65 9.60
N SER A 95 25.12 12.13 8.51
CA SER A 95 24.15 13.24 8.49
C SER A 95 22.99 12.94 7.55
N ASN A 96 21.81 13.50 7.87
CA ASN A 96 20.63 13.44 7.04
C ASN A 96 20.24 12.00 6.60
N CYS A 97 20.36 11.04 7.54
CA CYS A 97 19.97 9.65 7.35
C CYS A 97 18.62 9.40 8.03
N HIS A 98 17.78 8.60 7.40
CA HIS A 98 16.45 8.25 7.90
C HIS A 98 16.24 6.75 7.82
N TYR A 99 15.61 6.19 8.85
CA TYR A 99 15.24 4.79 8.95
C TYR A 99 13.74 4.66 9.19
N HIS A 100 13.08 3.93 8.32
CA HIS A 100 11.66 3.65 8.41
C HIS A 100 11.45 2.14 8.48
N ALA A 101 10.93 1.67 9.61
CA ALA A 101 10.58 0.27 9.80
C ALA A 101 9.06 0.09 9.63
N PHE A 102 8.67 -0.79 8.74
CA PHE A 102 7.29 -1.20 8.54
C PHE A 102 7.09 -2.62 9.06
N ASN A 103 7.15 -2.75 10.38
CA ASN A 103 7.02 -4.03 11.03
C ASN A 103 6.01 -3.92 12.17
N GLN A 104 4.77 -4.28 11.90
CA GLN A 104 3.66 -4.06 12.83
C GLN A 104 3.66 -4.99 14.05
N LEU A 105 4.38 -6.10 13.99
CA LEU A 105 4.25 -7.18 14.99
C LEU A 105 5.60 -7.73 15.49
N GLN A 106 6.73 -7.26 14.92
CA GLN A 106 8.06 -7.61 15.41
C GLN A 106 8.68 -6.44 16.16
N PRO A 107 9.62 -6.67 17.07
CA PRO A 107 10.37 -5.58 17.71
C PRO A 107 11.06 -4.72 16.65
N GLU A 108 10.96 -3.42 16.79
CA GLU A 108 11.65 -2.49 15.90
C GLU A 108 13.17 -2.69 16.04
N LYS A 109 13.83 -2.79 14.89
CA LYS A 109 15.29 -2.86 14.82
C LYS A 109 15.89 -1.50 15.13
N THR A 110 17.07 -1.49 15.76
CA THR A 110 17.90 -0.28 15.85
C THR A 110 18.70 -0.12 14.57
N ALA A 111 18.53 1.01 13.89
CA ALA A 111 19.37 1.34 12.73
C ALA A 111 20.58 2.17 13.17
N ALA A 112 21.77 1.77 12.75
CA ALA A 112 22.99 2.48 13.01
C ALA A 112 23.66 2.94 11.71
N PHE A 113 23.97 4.21 11.61
CA PHE A 113 24.62 4.82 10.44
C PHE A 113 26.04 5.25 10.80
N LEU A 114 27.01 4.82 10.01
CA LEU A 114 28.41 5.16 10.20
C LEU A 114 29.03 5.70 8.91
N GLY A 115 29.47 6.95 8.92
CA GLY A 115 30.23 7.55 7.81
C GLY A 115 29.44 7.70 6.51
N VAL A 116 28.10 7.79 6.58
CA VAL A 116 27.21 7.94 5.42
C VAL A 116 26.34 9.18 5.51
N GLU A 117 25.93 9.70 4.38
CA GLU A 117 25.14 10.92 4.29
C GLU A 117 24.02 10.79 3.28
N ASN A 118 22.89 11.46 3.57
CA ASN A 118 21.74 11.55 2.67
C ASN A 118 21.19 10.17 2.27
N ILE A 119 21.04 9.28 3.25
CA ILE A 119 20.54 7.90 3.05
C ILE A 119 19.17 7.75 3.67
N THR A 120 18.26 7.15 2.93
CA THR A 120 16.99 6.65 3.44
C THR A 120 17.01 5.13 3.40
N VAL A 121 16.70 4.50 4.53
CA VAL A 121 16.54 3.05 4.67
C VAL A 121 15.09 2.76 4.99
N VAL A 122 14.48 1.89 4.20
CA VAL A 122 13.13 1.36 4.44
C VAL A 122 13.26 -0.14 4.69
N ASP A 123 12.85 -0.57 5.87
CA ASP A 123 12.95 -1.96 6.32
C ASP A 123 11.54 -2.55 6.44
N THR A 124 11.26 -3.52 5.60
CA THR A 124 10.03 -4.31 5.63
C THR A 124 10.34 -5.75 6.02
N PRO A 125 9.35 -6.59 6.38
CA PRO A 125 9.61 -7.98 6.75
C PRO A 125 10.32 -8.80 5.68
N ASP A 126 10.20 -8.45 4.42
CA ASP A 126 10.65 -9.24 3.26
C ASP A 126 11.66 -8.52 2.38
N ALA A 127 11.92 -7.22 2.60
CA ALA A 127 12.84 -6.46 1.79
C ALA A 127 13.45 -5.27 2.56
N ILE A 128 14.63 -4.86 2.13
CA ILE A 128 15.28 -3.63 2.60
C ILE A 128 15.60 -2.76 1.39
N LEU A 129 15.10 -1.55 1.38
CA LEU A 129 15.50 -0.51 0.44
C LEU A 129 16.53 0.42 1.10
N VAL A 130 17.67 0.61 0.46
CA VAL A 130 18.63 1.64 0.80
C VAL A 130 18.76 2.59 -0.38
N ALA A 131 18.37 3.82 -0.20
CA ALA A 131 18.36 4.83 -1.26
C ALA A 131 19.07 6.11 -0.81
N LYS A 132 19.76 6.76 -1.75
CA LYS A 132 20.22 8.13 -1.56
C LYS A 132 19.02 9.07 -1.70
N LYS A 133 18.97 10.13 -0.89
CA LYS A 133 17.97 11.20 -1.04
C LYS A 133 17.97 11.77 -2.47
N GLY A 134 16.80 12.11 -2.97
CA GLY A 134 16.60 12.59 -4.35
C GLY A 134 16.45 11.46 -5.38
N GLN A 135 16.49 10.19 -4.97
CA GLN A 135 16.36 9.04 -5.89
C GLN A 135 14.99 8.34 -5.80
N GLY A 136 14.01 8.93 -5.13
CA GLY A 136 12.69 8.31 -4.93
C GLY A 136 12.00 7.88 -6.22
N GLN A 137 12.12 8.67 -7.29
CA GLN A 137 11.54 8.35 -8.60
C GLN A 137 12.17 7.12 -9.28
N GLU A 138 13.44 6.80 -8.97
CA GLU A 138 14.14 5.66 -9.54
C GLU A 138 13.71 4.31 -8.89
N VAL A 139 13.00 4.36 -7.74
CA VAL A 139 12.50 3.16 -7.05
C VAL A 139 11.59 2.34 -7.96
N LYS A 140 10.77 2.98 -8.81
CA LYS A 140 9.93 2.29 -9.79
C LYS A 140 10.75 1.43 -10.75
N LYS A 141 11.86 1.97 -11.27
CA LYS A 141 12.74 1.22 -12.18
C LYS A 141 13.47 0.07 -11.47
N LEU A 142 13.83 0.29 -10.20
CA LEU A 142 14.41 -0.77 -9.38
C LEU A 142 13.40 -1.90 -9.14
N LEU A 143 12.15 -1.55 -8.83
CA LEU A 143 11.06 -2.51 -8.63
C LEU A 143 10.86 -3.40 -9.85
N GLU A 144 10.92 -2.87 -11.08
CA GLU A 144 10.83 -3.68 -12.30
C GLU A 144 11.97 -4.71 -12.43
N LYS A 145 13.15 -4.41 -11.90
CA LYS A 145 14.25 -5.38 -11.84
C LYS A 145 13.98 -6.46 -10.79
N VAL A 146 13.43 -6.07 -9.62
CA VAL A 146 13.04 -7.02 -8.57
C VAL A 146 11.95 -7.96 -9.08
N LYS A 147 10.91 -7.43 -9.75
CA LYS A 147 9.85 -8.24 -10.39
C LYS A 147 10.37 -9.30 -11.34
N LYS A 148 11.44 -8.97 -12.08
CA LYS A 148 12.05 -9.93 -13.02
C LYS A 148 12.92 -10.98 -12.33
N ALA A 149 13.60 -10.61 -11.24
CA ALA A 149 14.52 -11.47 -10.53
C ALA A 149 13.84 -12.34 -9.46
N GLN A 150 12.84 -11.80 -8.79
CA GLN A 150 12.13 -12.40 -7.65
C GLN A 150 10.64 -11.98 -7.69
N PRO A 151 9.86 -12.49 -8.65
CA PRO A 151 8.47 -12.09 -8.85
C PRO A 151 7.62 -12.30 -7.58
N GLU A 152 7.88 -13.36 -6.83
CA GLU A 152 7.18 -13.70 -5.58
C GLU A 152 7.26 -12.59 -4.52
N LYS A 153 8.31 -11.75 -4.54
CA LYS A 153 8.44 -10.60 -3.62
C LYS A 153 7.56 -9.42 -3.97
N THR A 154 6.97 -9.43 -5.14
CA THR A 154 6.16 -8.31 -5.64
C THR A 154 4.68 -8.67 -5.85
N GLU A 155 4.29 -9.93 -5.63
CA GLU A 155 2.92 -10.41 -5.84
C GLU A 155 1.98 -10.12 -4.66
N GLY A 156 2.51 -9.86 -3.47
CA GLY A 156 1.68 -9.59 -2.30
C GLY A 156 2.47 -8.98 -1.15
N HIS A 157 1.72 -8.39 -0.22
CA HIS A 157 2.29 -7.88 1.02
C HIS A 157 2.43 -9.00 2.05
N THR A 158 3.48 -8.93 2.86
CA THR A 158 3.66 -9.84 4.01
C THR A 158 2.68 -9.58 5.14
N PHE A 159 1.95 -8.47 5.10
CA PHE A 159 0.90 -8.15 6.05
C PHE A 159 -0.33 -7.59 5.32
N GLU A 160 -1.48 -7.71 5.95
CA GLU A 160 -2.72 -7.17 5.41
C GLU A 160 -3.69 -6.80 6.55
N GLU A 161 -4.35 -5.66 6.40
CA GLU A 161 -5.46 -5.25 7.25
C GLU A 161 -6.78 -5.67 6.64
N ARG A 162 -7.64 -6.20 7.47
CA ARG A 162 -8.97 -6.71 7.12
C ARG A 162 -10.04 -6.10 8.06
N PRO A 163 -11.30 -6.06 7.68
CA PRO A 163 -12.37 -5.57 8.56
C PRO A 163 -12.41 -6.29 9.92
N TRP A 164 -11.97 -7.54 9.98
CA TRP A 164 -11.99 -8.36 11.20
C TRP A 164 -10.69 -8.25 12.03
N GLY A 165 -9.64 -7.63 11.51
CA GLY A 165 -8.34 -7.56 12.18
C GLY A 165 -7.19 -7.38 11.20
N LYS A 166 -6.09 -8.05 11.44
CA LYS A 166 -4.92 -8.04 10.55
C LYS A 166 -4.13 -9.34 10.67
N PHE A 167 -3.32 -9.61 9.67
CA PHE A 167 -2.34 -10.69 9.75
C PHE A 167 -0.99 -10.27 9.20
N GLN A 168 0.05 -10.96 9.65
CA GLN A 168 1.40 -10.86 9.12
C GLN A 168 1.96 -12.24 8.88
N VAL A 169 2.54 -12.46 7.71
CA VAL A 169 3.36 -13.63 7.41
C VAL A 169 4.69 -13.46 8.10
N LEU A 170 5.04 -14.38 9.02
CA LEU A 170 6.29 -14.36 9.76
C LEU A 170 7.38 -15.11 9.00
N LEU A 171 6.99 -16.21 8.37
CA LEU A 171 7.89 -17.04 7.58
C LEU A 171 7.08 -17.77 6.50
N ASP A 172 7.62 -17.78 5.28
CA ASP A 172 7.08 -18.52 4.13
C ASP A 172 8.21 -19.35 3.52
N THR A 173 8.05 -20.67 3.54
CA THR A 173 9.04 -21.62 3.04
C THR A 173 8.35 -22.65 2.15
N ASP A 174 9.12 -23.48 1.47
CA ASP A 174 8.59 -24.61 0.67
C ASP A 174 7.81 -25.65 1.51
N TYR A 175 8.06 -25.68 2.83
CA TYR A 175 7.50 -26.70 3.72
C TYR A 175 6.36 -26.20 4.60
N PHE A 176 6.39 -24.92 5.01
CA PHE A 176 5.36 -24.35 5.85
C PHE A 176 5.30 -22.84 5.75
N LYS A 177 4.13 -22.29 6.09
CA LYS A 177 3.90 -20.86 6.24
C LYS A 177 3.45 -20.56 7.67
N SER A 178 4.15 -19.67 8.36
CA SER A 178 3.77 -19.18 9.69
C SER A 178 3.18 -17.77 9.57
N LYS A 179 2.07 -17.56 10.29
CA LYS A 179 1.38 -16.26 10.33
C LYS A 179 1.07 -15.88 11.77
N LEU A 180 1.14 -14.59 12.04
CA LEU A 180 0.52 -14.00 13.22
C LEU A 180 -0.80 -13.34 12.79
N ILE A 181 -1.90 -13.73 13.44
CA ILE A 181 -3.23 -13.22 13.12
C ILE A 181 -3.76 -12.51 14.36
N GLN A 182 -4.19 -11.28 14.22
CA GLN A 182 -4.85 -10.51 15.25
C GLN A 182 -6.29 -10.25 14.84
N VAL A 183 -7.23 -10.75 15.63
CA VAL A 183 -8.67 -10.56 15.42
C VAL A 183 -9.16 -9.53 16.43
N TRP A 184 -9.93 -8.55 15.98
CA TRP A 184 -10.53 -7.56 16.88
C TRP A 184 -11.62 -8.20 17.74
N PRO A 185 -11.83 -7.72 18.98
CA PRO A 185 -12.89 -8.22 19.83
C PRO A 185 -14.25 -8.23 19.14
N GLY A 186 -14.95 -9.37 19.19
CA GLY A 186 -16.25 -9.55 18.55
C GLY A 186 -16.21 -9.76 17.02
N GLN A 187 -15.03 -9.73 16.41
CA GLN A 187 -14.86 -10.04 14.99
C GLN A 187 -14.53 -11.51 14.77
N ARG A 188 -14.70 -11.97 13.53
CA ARG A 188 -14.46 -13.36 13.13
C ARG A 188 -13.84 -13.48 11.76
N LEU A 189 -13.03 -14.50 11.57
CA LEU A 189 -12.56 -14.97 10.27
C LEU A 189 -13.68 -15.70 9.53
N SER A 190 -13.60 -15.70 8.19
CA SER A 190 -14.46 -16.54 7.37
C SER A 190 -14.17 -18.02 7.65
N LEU A 191 -15.21 -18.84 7.70
CA LEU A 191 -15.06 -20.30 7.79
C LEU A 191 -14.36 -20.79 6.52
N GLN A 192 -13.31 -21.57 6.67
CA GLN A 192 -12.47 -22.06 5.58
C GLN A 192 -12.21 -23.55 5.74
N SER A 193 -12.03 -24.25 4.63
CA SER A 193 -11.56 -25.62 4.61
C SER A 193 -10.42 -25.77 3.61
N HIS A 194 -9.47 -26.65 3.92
CA HIS A 194 -8.30 -26.90 3.07
C HIS A 194 -8.11 -28.40 2.84
N THR A 195 -7.88 -28.76 1.56
CA THR A 195 -7.67 -30.15 1.16
C THR A 195 -6.20 -30.52 0.99
N GLN A 196 -5.32 -29.51 0.88
CA GLN A 196 -3.90 -29.73 0.56
C GLN A 196 -2.95 -29.30 1.69
N ARG A 197 -3.47 -28.76 2.79
CA ARG A 197 -2.65 -28.31 3.93
C ARG A 197 -3.37 -28.54 5.25
N ALA A 198 -2.59 -28.79 6.28
CA ALA A 198 -3.05 -28.73 7.67
C ALA A 198 -2.74 -27.37 8.28
N GLU A 199 -3.55 -26.94 9.23
CA GLU A 199 -3.32 -25.72 10.00
C GLU A 199 -3.26 -26.07 11.49
N HIS A 200 -2.30 -25.45 12.19
CA HIS A 200 -2.17 -25.52 13.64
C HIS A 200 -2.26 -24.10 14.20
N TRP A 201 -3.23 -23.86 15.04
CA TRP A 201 -3.46 -22.56 15.65
C TRP A 201 -3.09 -22.61 17.12
N VAL A 202 -2.31 -21.63 17.56
CA VAL A 202 -1.96 -21.44 18.97
C VAL A 202 -2.46 -20.08 19.40
N ILE A 203 -3.24 -20.02 20.46
CA ILE A 203 -3.70 -18.74 21.02
C ILE A 203 -2.56 -18.13 21.84
N VAL A 204 -2.06 -16.98 21.39
CA VAL A 204 -0.96 -16.27 22.05
C VAL A 204 -1.48 -15.31 23.10
N LYS A 205 -2.60 -14.62 22.80
CA LYS A 205 -3.20 -13.62 23.70
C LYS A 205 -4.71 -13.54 23.47
N GLY A 206 -5.47 -13.28 24.54
CA GLY A 206 -6.93 -13.18 24.51
C GLY A 206 -7.60 -14.53 24.56
N GLN A 207 -8.84 -14.60 24.11
CA GLN A 207 -9.64 -15.81 24.02
C GLN A 207 -10.19 -15.93 22.60
N ALA A 208 -10.23 -17.14 22.08
CA ALA A 208 -10.83 -17.43 20.79
C ALA A 208 -11.91 -18.47 20.90
N GLU A 209 -12.97 -18.29 20.14
CA GLU A 209 -13.97 -19.31 19.88
C GLU A 209 -13.68 -19.87 18.47
N VAL A 210 -13.34 -21.14 18.39
CA VAL A 210 -12.90 -21.80 17.17
C VAL A 210 -13.92 -22.87 16.80
N THR A 211 -14.43 -22.81 15.58
CA THR A 211 -15.31 -23.85 15.03
C THR A 211 -14.49 -24.82 14.20
N LEU A 212 -14.52 -26.09 14.58
CA LEU A 212 -13.87 -27.17 13.85
C LEU A 212 -14.86 -28.34 13.67
N ASN A 213 -15.17 -28.67 12.42
CA ASN A 213 -16.12 -29.74 12.08
C ASN A 213 -17.47 -29.62 12.82
N ASP A 214 -18.04 -28.41 12.82
CA ASP A 214 -19.32 -28.08 13.49
C ASP A 214 -19.27 -28.08 15.05
N GLU A 215 -18.15 -28.42 15.66
CA GLU A 215 -17.94 -28.29 17.09
C GLU A 215 -17.27 -26.95 17.42
N VAL A 216 -17.65 -26.37 18.55
CA VAL A 216 -17.14 -25.06 19.00
C VAL A 216 -16.25 -25.22 20.22
N TYR A 217 -15.02 -24.76 20.11
CA TYR A 217 -14.01 -24.81 21.15
C TYR A 217 -13.69 -23.39 21.64
N ARG A 218 -13.61 -23.22 22.97
CA ARG A 218 -13.12 -21.97 23.56
C ARG A 218 -11.70 -22.17 24.01
N LEU A 219 -10.77 -21.46 23.36
CA LEU A 219 -9.35 -21.61 23.60
C LEU A 219 -8.79 -20.39 24.36
N GLN A 220 -7.89 -20.68 25.28
CA GLN A 220 -7.15 -19.73 26.13
C GLN A 220 -5.71 -19.58 25.60
N PRO A 221 -4.94 -18.59 26.09
CA PRO A 221 -3.52 -18.47 25.75
C PRO A 221 -2.74 -19.76 26.09
N GLY A 222 -1.97 -20.24 25.08
CA GLY A 222 -1.20 -21.48 25.15
C GLY A 222 -1.96 -22.73 24.67
N GLU A 223 -3.25 -22.65 24.46
CA GLU A 223 -4.05 -23.74 23.88
C GLU A 223 -4.01 -23.71 22.35
N HIS A 224 -4.25 -24.86 21.72
CA HIS A 224 -4.15 -25.11 20.30
C HIS A 224 -5.17 -26.15 19.84
#